data_bcc355b053cfecdaaf16b2994856f62c
#
_entry.id   bcc355b053cfecdaaf16b2994856f62c
#
_cell.length_a   1.000
_cell.length_b   1.000
_cell.length_c   1.000
_cell.angle_alpha   90.00
_cell.angle_beta   90.00
_cell.angle_gamma   90.00
#
_symmetry.space_group_name_H-M   'P 1'
#
loop_
_entity.id
_entity.type
_entity.pdbx_description
1 polymer ?
#
loop_
_entity_poly.entity_id
_entity_poly.type
_entity_poly.pdbx_seq_one_letter_code
_entity_poly.pdbx_strand_id
1 'polypeptide(L)'
;MLAAALVLVIAGCSDDAKPAAVKCDEVSAPMIDIPTRTDQEPRLRIPQPQGWERTTKLDSEAIRFALRNESLSDQGFTPNAVVTMQRVNSSVGKPEQILDAQDQQLQVKLKVKDLKSTPTQVCGSMARSTTYTAPSMGKIPARNAASLAVVYQDGDHNYVTTVTVQTIKPDNPTYAADSATILKGFQILPAK
;
A
#
# COMPACT_ATOMS: atom_id res chain seq x y z
N MET A 1 6.51 -35.74 -66.29
CA MET A 1 7.12 -34.88 -65.27
C MET A 1 5.98 -34.28 -64.42
N LEU A 2 5.72 -34.92 -63.29
CA LEU A 2 4.69 -34.43 -62.33
C LEU A 2 5.43 -33.62 -61.22
N ALA A 3 5.08 -32.35 -61.06
CA ALA A 3 5.55 -31.51 -59.94
C ALA A 3 4.55 -31.60 -58.84
N ALA A 4 4.93 -32.16 -57.69
CA ALA A 4 4.14 -32.17 -56.47
C ALA A 4 4.41 -30.89 -55.68
N ALA A 5 3.38 -30.06 -55.49
CA ALA A 5 3.44 -28.88 -54.65
C ALA A 5 3.16 -29.28 -53.19
N LEU A 6 4.13 -29.08 -52.31
CA LEU A 6 4.05 -29.32 -50.89
C LEU A 6 3.48 -28.04 -50.20
N VAL A 7 2.26 -28.11 -49.70
CA VAL A 7 1.64 -27.02 -48.93
C VAL A 7 2.03 -27.19 -47.45
N LEU A 8 2.88 -26.30 -46.94
CA LEU A 8 3.20 -26.20 -45.50
C LEU A 8 2.06 -25.45 -44.80
N VAL A 9 1.30 -26.16 -44.00
CA VAL A 9 0.33 -25.53 -43.06
C VAL A 9 1.09 -25.17 -41.79
N ILE A 10 1.33 -23.87 -41.58
CA ILE A 10 1.86 -23.34 -40.31
C ILE A 10 0.69 -23.21 -39.37
N ALA A 11 0.54 -24.15 -38.41
CA ALA A 11 -0.36 -24.03 -37.28
C ALA A 11 0.23 -23.00 -36.31
N GLY A 12 -0.26 -21.77 -36.35
CA GLY A 12 0.03 -20.74 -35.34
C GLY A 12 -0.68 -21.08 -34.03
N CYS A 13 0.06 -21.62 -33.06
CA CYS A 13 -0.42 -21.65 -31.67
C CYS A 13 -0.41 -20.21 -31.14
N SER A 14 -1.58 -19.58 -31.04
CA SER A 14 -1.78 -18.39 -30.22
C SER A 14 -1.86 -18.90 -28.79
N ASP A 15 -0.75 -18.83 -28.04
CA ASP A 15 -0.78 -18.95 -26.60
C ASP A 15 -1.42 -17.69 -26.06
N ASP A 16 -2.73 -17.74 -25.81
CA ASP A 16 -3.43 -16.82 -24.94
C ASP A 16 -2.92 -17.04 -23.51
N ALA A 17 -1.76 -16.47 -23.19
CA ALA A 17 -1.22 -16.49 -21.86
C ALA A 17 -2.17 -15.73 -20.93
N LYS A 18 -3.03 -16.48 -20.23
CA LYS A 18 -3.88 -15.94 -19.16
C LYS A 18 -2.98 -15.14 -18.21
N PRO A 19 -3.30 -13.86 -17.89
CA PRO A 19 -2.49 -13.08 -16.98
C PRO A 19 -2.22 -13.88 -15.70
N ALA A 20 -0.95 -14.01 -15.33
CA ALA A 20 -0.58 -14.71 -14.11
C ALA A 20 -1.35 -14.11 -12.93
N ALA A 21 -1.99 -14.95 -12.12
CA ALA A 21 -2.74 -14.49 -10.98
C ALA A 21 -1.82 -13.70 -10.04
N VAL A 22 -2.18 -12.47 -9.74
CA VAL A 22 -1.43 -11.60 -8.81
C VAL A 22 -1.41 -12.29 -7.44
N LYS A 23 -0.22 -12.63 -6.96
CA LYS A 23 -0.03 -13.28 -5.66
C LYS A 23 0.19 -12.20 -4.60
N CYS A 24 -0.70 -12.15 -3.62
CA CYS A 24 -0.58 -11.30 -2.44
C CYS A 24 -0.27 -12.13 -1.20
N ASP A 25 0.33 -11.52 -0.19
CA ASP A 25 0.50 -12.15 1.11
C ASP A 25 -0.84 -12.37 1.79
N GLU A 26 -0.98 -13.52 2.46
CA GLU A 26 -2.15 -13.87 3.24
C GLU A 26 -1.88 -13.66 4.73
N VAL A 27 -2.90 -13.22 5.45
CA VAL A 27 -2.91 -13.07 6.90
C VAL A 27 -4.21 -13.63 7.46
N SER A 28 -4.23 -13.99 8.74
CA SER A 28 -5.41 -14.56 9.39
C SER A 28 -6.49 -13.53 9.74
N ALA A 29 -6.17 -12.24 9.78
CA ALA A 29 -7.14 -11.19 10.08
C ALA A 29 -8.17 -11.04 8.94
N PRO A 30 -9.44 -10.72 9.24
CA PRO A 30 -10.43 -10.40 8.22
C PRO A 30 -9.96 -9.27 7.31
N MET A 31 -10.26 -9.39 6.02
CA MET A 31 -9.91 -8.38 5.01
C MET A 31 -11.09 -7.47 4.72
N ILE A 32 -10.85 -6.15 4.72
CA ILE A 32 -11.85 -5.15 4.33
C ILE A 32 -11.48 -4.57 2.98
N ASP A 33 -12.47 -4.47 2.10
CA ASP A 33 -12.34 -3.75 0.84
C ASP A 33 -12.41 -2.23 1.11
N ILE A 34 -11.45 -1.48 0.57
CA ILE A 34 -11.46 -0.01 0.61
C ILE A 34 -12.23 0.48 -0.62
N PRO A 35 -13.29 1.28 -0.46
CA PRO A 35 -14.07 1.75 -1.60
C PRO A 35 -13.23 2.53 -2.63
N THR A 36 -13.37 2.18 -3.89
CA THR A 36 -12.83 2.96 -5.02
C THR A 36 -13.68 4.19 -5.26
N ARG A 37 -13.10 5.27 -5.80
CA ARG A 37 -13.83 6.48 -6.21
C ARG A 37 -14.15 6.47 -7.70
N THR A 38 -13.39 5.70 -8.47
CA THR A 38 -13.61 5.48 -9.90
C THR A 38 -13.34 4.02 -10.26
N ASP A 39 -13.88 3.56 -11.38
CA ASP A 39 -13.68 2.20 -11.88
C ASP A 39 -12.24 1.96 -12.39
N GLN A 40 -11.48 3.03 -12.60
CA GLN A 40 -10.07 2.95 -13.05
C GLN A 40 -9.08 2.80 -11.89
N GLU A 41 -9.52 3.00 -10.65
CA GLU A 41 -8.63 2.86 -9.50
C GLU A 41 -8.32 1.40 -9.19
N PRO A 42 -7.08 1.08 -8.77
CA PRO A 42 -6.78 -0.24 -8.24
C PRO A 42 -7.66 -0.52 -7.02
N ARG A 43 -8.05 -1.78 -6.88
CA ARG A 43 -8.79 -2.22 -5.69
C ARG A 43 -7.82 -2.40 -4.54
N LEU A 44 -8.18 -1.83 -3.39
CA LEU A 44 -7.38 -1.90 -2.18
C LEU A 44 -8.11 -2.75 -1.13
N ARG A 45 -7.35 -3.58 -0.41
CA ARG A 45 -7.86 -4.34 0.72
C ARG A 45 -6.89 -4.21 1.90
N ILE A 46 -7.43 -4.12 3.10
CA ILE A 46 -6.64 -3.96 4.32
C ILE A 46 -7.10 -4.98 5.37
N PRO A 47 -6.17 -5.63 6.09
CA PRO A 47 -6.53 -6.46 7.25
C PRO A 47 -7.12 -5.60 8.36
N GLN A 48 -8.13 -6.16 9.04
CA GLN A 48 -8.71 -5.58 10.24
C GLN A 48 -8.49 -6.52 11.43
N PRO A 49 -7.39 -6.38 12.19
CA PRO A 49 -7.21 -7.15 13.42
C PRO A 49 -8.30 -6.82 14.44
N GLN A 50 -8.48 -7.70 15.42
CA GLN A 50 -9.48 -7.50 16.47
C GLN A 50 -9.24 -6.18 17.23
N GLY A 51 -10.31 -5.44 17.47
CA GLY A 51 -10.28 -4.14 18.16
C GLY A 51 -9.94 -2.95 17.26
N TRP A 52 -9.55 -3.18 16.01
CA TRP A 52 -9.39 -2.10 15.03
C TRP A 52 -10.71 -1.83 14.33
N GLU A 53 -11.16 -0.60 14.39
CA GLU A 53 -12.45 -0.18 13.85
C GLU A 53 -12.30 0.92 12.79
N ARG A 54 -13.17 0.88 11.78
CA ARG A 54 -13.26 1.93 10.77
C ARG A 54 -13.61 3.27 11.41
N THR A 55 -12.86 4.31 11.08
CA THR A 55 -13.20 5.70 11.42
C THR A 55 -13.27 6.57 10.18
N THR A 56 -14.35 7.32 10.04
CA THR A 56 -14.55 8.29 8.97
C THR A 56 -14.08 9.70 9.33
N LYS A 57 -13.70 9.92 10.59
CA LYS A 57 -13.26 11.24 11.09
C LYS A 57 -12.02 11.79 10.40
N LEU A 58 -11.22 10.91 9.78
CA LEU A 58 -10.00 11.26 9.06
C LEU A 58 -10.18 11.28 7.54
N ASP A 59 -11.36 10.92 7.02
CA ASP A 59 -11.60 10.86 5.58
C ASP A 59 -11.43 12.24 4.94
N SER A 60 -10.74 12.26 3.81
CA SER A 60 -10.48 13.47 3.02
C SER A 60 -10.22 13.09 1.57
N GLU A 61 -9.91 14.05 0.73
CA GLU A 61 -9.49 13.78 -0.64
C GLU A 61 -8.26 12.87 -0.70
N ALA A 62 -7.26 13.10 0.15
CA ALA A 62 -6.04 12.31 0.21
C ALA A 62 -6.20 11.03 1.02
N ILE A 63 -6.97 11.05 2.11
CA ILE A 63 -7.17 9.89 2.98
C ILE A 63 -8.36 9.08 2.49
N ARG A 64 -8.07 7.85 2.08
CA ARG A 64 -9.05 6.93 1.50
C ARG A 64 -9.76 6.07 2.54
N PHE A 65 -9.03 5.75 3.61
CA PHE A 65 -9.51 4.85 4.64
C PHE A 65 -8.70 5.01 5.92
N ALA A 66 -9.32 4.82 7.06
CA ALA A 66 -8.61 4.77 8.32
C ALA A 66 -9.24 3.76 9.29
N LEU A 67 -8.38 3.05 10.01
CA LEU A 67 -8.72 2.22 11.16
C LEU A 67 -8.12 2.84 12.41
N ARG A 68 -8.72 2.59 13.58
CA ARG A 68 -8.18 2.95 14.89
C ARG A 68 -8.49 1.87 15.91
N ASN A 69 -7.68 1.78 16.96
CA ASN A 69 -7.92 0.86 18.07
C ASN A 69 -7.98 1.66 19.39
N GLU A 70 -9.21 1.89 19.87
CA GLU A 70 -9.47 2.67 21.09
C GLU A 70 -8.93 1.97 22.35
N SER A 71 -8.90 0.64 22.37
CA SER A 71 -8.38 -0.12 23.52
C SER A 71 -6.88 0.07 23.75
N LEU A 72 -6.16 0.53 22.73
CA LEU A 72 -4.73 0.84 22.77
C LEU A 72 -4.42 2.32 22.96
N SER A 73 -5.45 3.15 23.23
CA SER A 73 -5.28 4.58 23.44
C SER A 73 -4.43 4.85 24.68
N ASP A 74 -3.54 5.83 24.57
CA ASP A 74 -2.70 6.30 25.66
C ASP A 74 -2.40 7.80 25.52
N GLN A 75 -2.31 8.52 26.63
CA GLN A 75 -1.98 9.96 26.69
C GLN A 75 -2.71 10.83 25.63
N GLY A 76 -3.97 10.51 25.35
CA GLY A 76 -4.78 11.25 24.37
C GLY A 76 -4.48 10.92 22.90
N PHE A 77 -3.64 9.92 22.61
CA PHE A 77 -3.40 9.41 21.27
C PHE A 77 -3.99 8.01 21.11
N THR A 78 -4.78 7.83 20.07
CA THR A 78 -5.33 6.53 19.67
C THR A 78 -4.52 5.98 18.49
N PRO A 79 -3.91 4.78 18.60
CA PRO A 79 -3.26 4.13 17.48
C PRO A 79 -4.19 4.01 16.28
N ASN A 80 -3.64 4.29 15.11
CA ASN A 80 -4.43 4.30 13.88
C ASN A 80 -3.61 3.81 12.68
N ALA A 81 -4.32 3.30 11.68
CA ALA A 81 -3.81 2.95 10.36
C ALA A 81 -4.53 3.82 9.33
N VAL A 82 -3.78 4.57 8.55
CA VAL A 82 -4.30 5.50 7.55
C VAL A 82 -3.84 5.07 6.16
N VAL A 83 -4.77 4.99 5.21
CA VAL A 83 -4.49 4.70 3.81
C VAL A 83 -4.68 5.97 3.00
N THR A 84 -3.62 6.40 2.33
CA THR A 84 -3.67 7.48 1.35
C THR A 84 -3.44 6.94 -0.05
N MET A 85 -3.99 7.57 -1.08
CA MET A 85 -3.73 7.24 -2.47
C MET A 85 -3.71 8.51 -3.31
N GLN A 86 -2.71 8.60 -4.19
CA GLN A 86 -2.56 9.66 -5.17
C GLN A 86 -2.37 9.04 -6.56
N ARG A 87 -3.02 9.62 -7.55
CA ARG A 87 -2.79 9.31 -8.96
C ARG A 87 -1.78 10.32 -9.51
N VAL A 88 -0.70 9.82 -10.12
CA VAL A 88 0.32 10.64 -10.75
C VAL A 88 0.55 10.15 -12.18
N ASN A 89 0.95 11.04 -13.07
CA ASN A 89 1.30 10.66 -14.44
C ASN A 89 2.58 9.81 -14.43
N SER A 90 2.67 8.80 -15.30
CA SER A 90 3.85 7.92 -15.40
C SER A 90 5.13 8.67 -15.76
N SER A 91 5.03 9.85 -16.39
CA SER A 91 6.17 10.73 -16.70
C SER A 91 6.85 11.34 -15.47
N VAL A 92 6.22 11.28 -14.28
CA VAL A 92 6.81 11.80 -13.02
C VAL A 92 8.07 11.03 -12.63
N GLY A 93 8.16 9.75 -13.00
CA GLY A 93 9.33 8.92 -12.75
C GLY A 93 9.01 7.43 -12.67
N LYS A 94 10.06 6.63 -12.61
CA LYS A 94 9.94 5.19 -12.35
C LYS A 94 9.47 4.95 -10.91
N PRO A 95 8.83 3.81 -10.60
CA PRO A 95 8.37 3.49 -9.25
C PRO A 95 9.40 3.70 -8.15
N GLU A 96 10.64 3.30 -8.37
CA GLU A 96 11.74 3.49 -7.42
C GLU A 96 11.98 4.98 -7.11
N GLN A 97 12.04 5.83 -8.13
CA GLN A 97 12.24 7.28 -7.97
C GLN A 97 11.08 7.94 -7.21
N ILE A 98 9.85 7.45 -7.43
CA ILE A 98 8.67 7.92 -6.72
C ILE A 98 8.77 7.55 -5.22
N LEU A 99 9.21 6.33 -4.91
CA LEU A 99 9.41 5.88 -3.53
C LEU A 99 10.55 6.62 -2.84
N ASP A 100 11.66 6.90 -3.55
CA ASP A 100 12.76 7.72 -3.05
C ASP A 100 12.29 9.14 -2.71
N ALA A 101 11.50 9.74 -3.60
CA ALA A 101 10.92 11.06 -3.36
C ALA A 101 10.00 11.09 -2.13
N GLN A 102 9.27 10.01 -1.84
CA GLN A 102 8.45 9.91 -0.62
C GLN A 102 9.32 9.87 0.64
N ASP A 103 10.38 9.08 0.68
CA ASP A 103 11.32 9.05 1.81
C ASP A 103 11.96 10.43 2.03
N GLN A 104 12.36 11.10 0.94
CA GLN A 104 12.89 12.46 1.02
C GLN A 104 11.85 13.45 1.58
N GLN A 105 10.58 13.34 1.20
CA GLN A 105 9.51 14.19 1.74
C GLN A 105 9.30 13.96 3.24
N LEU A 106 9.36 12.72 3.72
CA LEU A 106 9.30 12.39 5.15
C LEU A 106 10.43 13.11 5.91
N GLN A 107 11.65 13.05 5.40
CA GLN A 107 12.83 13.68 6.04
C GLN A 107 12.77 15.21 5.99
N VAL A 108 12.52 15.78 4.81
CA VAL A 108 12.68 17.23 4.58
C VAL A 108 11.45 18.01 5.03
N LYS A 109 10.22 17.54 4.66
CA LYS A 109 8.98 18.27 4.95
C LYS A 109 8.41 17.93 6.31
N LEU A 110 8.39 16.64 6.67
CA LEU A 110 7.84 16.20 7.95
C LEU A 110 8.89 16.13 9.06
N LYS A 111 10.19 16.29 8.72
CA LYS A 111 11.31 16.31 9.67
C LYS A 111 11.30 15.09 10.61
N VAL A 112 10.95 13.93 10.05
CA VAL A 112 10.95 12.68 10.80
C VAL A 112 12.37 12.30 11.23
N LYS A 113 12.49 11.55 12.33
CA LYS A 113 13.74 11.02 12.87
C LYS A 113 13.80 9.51 12.69
N ASP A 114 15.01 8.96 12.79
CA ASP A 114 15.25 7.50 12.81
C ASP A 114 14.64 6.76 11.61
N LEU A 115 14.58 7.43 10.44
CA LEU A 115 14.01 6.84 9.24
C LEU A 115 14.86 5.66 8.77
N LYS A 116 14.22 4.51 8.67
CA LYS A 116 14.76 3.28 8.08
C LYS A 116 13.82 2.82 6.99
N SER A 117 14.36 2.59 5.80
CA SER A 117 13.59 2.24 4.62
C SER A 117 14.15 1.00 3.96
N THR A 118 13.28 0.08 3.56
CA THR A 118 13.64 -1.20 2.95
C THR A 118 12.75 -1.46 1.72
N PRO A 119 13.34 -1.75 0.55
CA PRO A 119 12.59 -2.16 -0.63
C PRO A 119 11.81 -3.45 -0.36
N THR A 120 10.60 -3.53 -0.89
CA THR A 120 9.74 -4.72 -0.82
C THR A 120 8.77 -4.77 -2.01
N GLN A 121 7.82 -5.69 -1.98
CA GLN A 121 6.75 -5.80 -2.98
C GLN A 121 5.41 -6.04 -2.30
N VAL A 122 4.33 -5.58 -2.92
CA VAL A 122 2.95 -5.84 -2.51
C VAL A 122 2.18 -6.30 -3.73
N CYS A 123 1.68 -7.53 -3.73
CA CYS A 123 0.94 -8.11 -4.84
C CYS A 123 1.68 -7.93 -6.20
N GLY A 124 3.01 -8.09 -6.22
CA GLY A 124 3.84 -7.90 -7.41
C GLY A 124 4.18 -6.44 -7.75
N SER A 125 3.59 -5.45 -7.10
CA SER A 125 3.92 -4.04 -7.28
C SER A 125 5.13 -3.65 -6.43
N MET A 126 5.99 -2.76 -6.96
CA MET A 126 7.13 -2.23 -6.22
C MET A 126 6.65 -1.43 -5.01
N ALA A 127 7.27 -1.69 -3.87
CA ALA A 127 6.88 -1.08 -2.60
C ALA A 127 8.10 -0.78 -1.73
N ARG A 128 7.87 0.00 -0.68
CA ARG A 128 8.86 0.35 0.33
C ARG A 128 8.23 0.31 1.71
N SER A 129 8.85 -0.46 2.60
CA SER A 129 8.53 -0.46 4.03
C SER A 129 9.44 0.53 4.74
N THR A 130 8.85 1.44 5.51
CA THR A 130 9.59 2.52 6.17
C THR A 130 9.15 2.65 7.62
N THR A 131 10.10 2.76 8.55
CA THR A 131 9.83 3.07 9.96
C THR A 131 10.49 4.40 10.32
N TYR A 132 9.83 5.18 11.18
CA TYR A 132 10.34 6.48 11.60
C TYR A 132 9.66 6.99 12.86
N THR A 133 10.25 8.02 13.48
CA THR A 133 9.63 8.82 14.55
C THR A 133 9.13 10.13 13.96
N ALA A 134 7.80 10.31 13.94
CA ALA A 134 7.18 11.56 13.55
C ALA A 134 7.26 12.58 14.73
N PRO A 135 7.63 13.85 14.48
CA PRO A 135 7.67 14.88 15.51
C PRO A 135 6.27 15.20 16.04
N SER A 136 6.21 15.86 17.18
CA SER A 136 4.96 16.44 17.68
C SER A 136 4.44 17.51 16.72
N MET A 137 3.11 17.57 16.57
CA MET A 137 2.46 18.54 15.69
C MET A 137 1.19 19.07 16.37
N GLY A 138 1.24 20.30 16.86
CA GLY A 138 0.16 20.89 17.66
C GLY A 138 -0.08 20.06 18.92
N LYS A 139 -1.31 19.55 19.08
CA LYS A 139 -1.70 18.66 20.21
C LYS A 139 -1.33 17.18 19.99
N ILE A 140 -0.84 16.82 18.81
CA ILE A 140 -0.47 15.43 18.49
C ILE A 140 0.96 15.22 19.02
N PRO A 141 1.20 14.23 19.90
CA PRO A 141 2.53 13.95 20.41
C PRO A 141 3.48 13.38 19.34
N ALA A 142 4.78 13.38 19.63
CA ALA A 142 5.75 12.62 18.86
C ALA A 142 5.36 11.14 18.92
N ARG A 143 5.49 10.44 17.79
CA ARG A 143 4.97 9.07 17.65
C ARG A 143 5.78 8.23 16.69
N ASN A 144 5.82 6.95 16.96
CA ASN A 144 6.41 5.99 16.04
C ASN A 144 5.41 5.65 14.93
N ALA A 145 5.92 5.54 13.73
CA ALA A 145 5.15 5.16 12.56
C ALA A 145 5.88 4.06 11.78
N ALA A 146 5.10 3.12 11.28
CA ALA A 146 5.51 2.17 10.27
C ALA A 146 4.63 2.37 9.03
N SER A 147 5.23 2.51 7.86
CA SER A 147 4.50 2.74 6.62
C SER A 147 4.91 1.77 5.53
N LEU A 148 3.98 1.50 4.63
CA LEU A 148 4.16 0.72 3.41
C LEU A 148 3.67 1.57 2.25
N ALA A 149 4.60 2.06 1.44
CA ALA A 149 4.32 2.79 0.22
C ALA A 149 4.39 1.84 -0.98
N VAL A 150 3.39 1.86 -1.85
CA VAL A 150 3.27 0.99 -3.02
C VAL A 150 3.02 1.83 -4.26
N VAL A 151 3.72 1.54 -5.34
CA VAL A 151 3.48 2.15 -6.66
C VAL A 151 2.87 1.11 -7.58
N TYR A 152 1.59 1.24 -7.84
CA TYR A 152 0.86 0.42 -8.81
C TYR A 152 0.82 1.15 -10.14
N GLN A 153 1.31 0.48 -11.21
CA GLN A 153 1.36 1.03 -12.56
C GLN A 153 0.16 0.57 -13.36
N ASP A 154 -0.53 1.51 -13.99
CA ASP A 154 -1.68 1.27 -14.87
C ASP A 154 -1.62 2.20 -16.09
N GLY A 155 -1.09 1.67 -17.18
CA GLY A 155 -0.90 2.44 -18.42
C GLY A 155 -0.09 3.72 -18.20
N ASP A 156 -0.70 4.87 -18.48
CA ASP A 156 -0.07 6.19 -18.40
C ASP A 156 -0.07 6.78 -16.98
N HIS A 157 -0.50 6.02 -15.97
CA HIS A 157 -0.63 6.49 -14.62
C HIS A 157 0.02 5.55 -13.60
N ASN A 158 0.52 6.16 -12.53
CA ASN A 158 0.93 5.46 -11.32
C ASN A 158 -0.04 5.81 -10.19
N TYR A 159 -0.51 4.81 -9.46
CA TYR A 159 -1.21 5.00 -8.20
C TYR A 159 -0.23 4.78 -7.06
N VAL A 160 0.04 5.84 -6.32
CA VAL A 160 0.92 5.80 -5.16
C VAL A 160 0.06 5.67 -3.91
N THR A 161 0.06 4.50 -3.31
CA THR A 161 -0.74 4.20 -2.12
C THR A 161 0.18 4.02 -0.93
N THR A 162 -0.14 4.67 0.19
CA THR A 162 0.63 4.53 1.43
C THR A 162 -0.29 4.13 2.57
N VAL A 163 0.05 3.04 3.24
CA VAL A 163 -0.54 2.64 4.53
C VAL A 163 0.42 3.06 5.63
N THR A 164 -0.05 3.85 6.59
CA THR A 164 0.76 4.29 7.74
C THR A 164 0.07 3.87 9.03
N VAL A 165 0.75 3.06 9.85
CA VAL A 165 0.28 2.65 11.18
C VAL A 165 1.10 3.39 12.23
N GLN A 166 0.45 4.02 13.22
CA GLN A 166 1.11 4.93 14.17
C GLN A 166 0.69 4.67 15.61
N THR A 167 1.64 4.87 16.54
CA THR A 167 1.42 4.79 17.99
C THR A 167 2.43 5.63 18.76
N ILE A 168 2.12 5.96 19.99
CA ILE A 168 3.07 6.51 20.98
C ILE A 168 3.69 5.41 21.86
N LYS A 169 3.18 4.16 21.78
CA LYS A 169 3.68 2.98 22.51
C LYS A 169 4.09 1.87 21.54
N PRO A 170 5.23 1.98 20.87
CA PRO A 170 5.66 0.99 19.87
C PRO A 170 5.95 -0.39 20.50
N ASP A 171 6.31 -0.44 21.78
CA ASP A 171 6.65 -1.69 22.50
C ASP A 171 5.41 -2.46 23.00
N ASN A 172 4.20 -1.95 22.79
CA ASN A 172 2.98 -2.68 23.11
C ASN A 172 2.87 -3.91 22.20
N PRO A 173 2.86 -5.14 22.72
CA PRO A 173 2.92 -6.36 21.90
C PRO A 173 1.71 -6.55 21.00
N THR A 174 0.51 -6.15 21.44
CA THR A 174 -0.71 -6.19 20.64
C THR A 174 -0.59 -5.23 19.45
N TYR A 175 -0.18 -3.98 19.70
CA TYR A 175 0.05 -3.03 18.63
C TYR A 175 1.09 -3.53 17.62
N ALA A 176 2.20 -4.06 18.10
CA ALA A 176 3.28 -4.55 17.23
C ALA A 176 2.80 -5.68 16.31
N ALA A 177 2.06 -6.66 16.86
CA ALA A 177 1.49 -7.76 16.11
C ALA A 177 0.42 -7.28 15.09
N ASP A 178 -0.47 -6.39 15.52
CA ASP A 178 -1.54 -5.84 14.67
C ASP A 178 -0.96 -4.99 13.54
N SER A 179 0.00 -4.12 13.84
CA SER A 179 0.69 -3.29 12.85
C SER A 179 1.38 -4.14 11.78
N ALA A 180 2.11 -5.19 12.20
CA ALA A 180 2.73 -6.12 11.29
C ALA A 180 1.68 -6.83 10.39
N THR A 181 0.55 -7.25 10.96
CA THR A 181 -0.55 -7.89 10.23
C THR A 181 -1.16 -6.94 9.21
N ILE A 182 -1.44 -5.69 9.60
CA ILE A 182 -2.02 -4.66 8.72
C ILE A 182 -1.11 -4.39 7.52
N LEU A 183 0.19 -4.18 7.76
CA LEU A 183 1.13 -3.85 6.71
C LEU A 183 1.42 -5.05 5.80
N LYS A 184 1.64 -6.25 6.38
CA LYS A 184 1.92 -7.46 5.60
C LYS A 184 0.77 -7.88 4.71
N GLY A 185 -0.46 -7.82 5.22
CA GLY A 185 -1.64 -8.28 4.50
C GLY A 185 -2.31 -7.23 3.62
N PHE A 186 -1.78 -6.00 3.54
CA PHE A 186 -2.31 -4.99 2.64
C PHE A 186 -2.20 -5.44 1.18
N GLN A 187 -3.26 -5.23 0.40
CA GLN A 187 -3.34 -5.66 -0.99
C GLN A 187 -3.70 -4.51 -1.92
N ILE A 188 -3.04 -4.48 -3.08
CA ILE A 188 -3.36 -3.63 -4.22
C ILE A 188 -3.56 -4.54 -5.43
N LEU A 189 -4.73 -4.47 -6.03
CA LEU A 189 -5.19 -5.38 -7.07
C LEU A 189 -5.62 -4.57 -8.30
N PRO A 190 -5.58 -5.14 -9.50
CA PRO A 190 -6.09 -4.49 -10.70
C PRO A 190 -7.51 -3.95 -10.50
N ALA A 191 -7.86 -2.88 -11.22
CA ALA A 191 -9.23 -2.40 -11.36
C ALA A 191 -10.14 -3.54 -11.85
N LYS A 192 -11.46 -3.38 -11.71
CA LYS A 192 -12.43 -4.40 -12.20
C LYS A 192 -12.60 -4.30 -13.70
#